data_25d2b4a825fb92b89d599c19eab4dbab
#
_entry.id   25d2b4a825fb92b89d599c19eab4dbab
#
_cell.length_a   1.000
_cell.length_b   1.000
_cell.length_c   1.000
_cell.angle_alpha   90.00
_cell.angle_beta   90.00
_cell.angle_gamma   90.00
#
_symmetry.space_group_name_H-M   'P 1'
#
loop_
_entity.id
_entity.type
_entity.pdbx_description
1 polymer ?
#
loop_
_entity_poly.entity_id
_entity_poly.type
_entity_poly.pdbx_seq_one_letter_code
_entity_poly.pdbx_strand_id
1 'polypeptide(L)'
;MNRKFWLLAVLLLISFNLAQAQQPAKIPRIGYLHSGQAATPPSSLKALHQGLCDLGYIEGKSVTIEYRAAKLDSDYPRLVAELIGHGVNIVVASNAPAAVAASRATRTIPIVLAAVNDPVGLGLVKSLDRPGTNVTGTTMYAPHLIGERVRLLKSLVPGASKVAMLVNGNNANNPAQFVLFSSEARALGMQPLQFDARTPPDVEPAFAKAREAGAQGLFQTVDSFMNSQRAVLARLAAQHRIPMIFTDREYVLSGGLMSIGPGHQEGFEGAASYVDRILRGANPAELAIAPTKKVDFTVSRSALAKIGLTLPADASGRVNDWVD
;
A
#
# COMPACT_ATOMS: atom_id res chain seq x y z
N MET A 1 21.46 16.74 66.67
CA MET A 1 20.90 16.90 65.34
C MET A 1 19.57 16.13 65.31
N ASN A 2 18.43 16.81 65.14
CA ASN A 2 17.09 16.35 65.54
C ASN A 2 16.52 15.25 64.61
N ARG A 3 16.24 14.04 65.13
CA ARG A 3 15.59 12.91 64.38
C ARG A 3 14.31 13.37 63.65
N LYS A 4 13.64 14.40 64.10
CA LYS A 4 12.44 14.99 63.46
C LYS A 4 12.74 15.68 62.12
N PHE A 5 13.95 16.25 61.98
CA PHE A 5 14.39 16.88 60.73
C PHE A 5 14.68 15.88 59.62
N TRP A 6 15.22 14.73 60.00
CA TRP A 6 15.50 13.64 59.03
C TRP A 6 14.18 12.96 58.55
N LEU A 7 13.19 12.81 59.43
CA LEU A 7 11.90 12.29 59.07
C LEU A 7 11.12 13.23 58.14
N LEU A 8 11.20 14.54 58.37
CA LEU A 8 10.61 15.54 57.45
C LEU A 8 11.30 15.58 56.09
N ALA A 9 12.63 15.45 56.00
CA ALA A 9 13.36 15.40 54.78
C ALA A 9 13.07 14.14 53.95
N VAL A 10 12.91 12.98 54.61
CA VAL A 10 12.53 11.72 53.95
C VAL A 10 11.09 11.77 53.42
N LEU A 11 10.15 12.33 54.18
CA LEU A 11 8.75 12.53 53.75
C LEU A 11 8.66 13.53 52.57
N LEU A 12 9.46 14.58 52.52
CA LEU A 12 9.54 15.52 51.38
C LEU A 12 10.10 14.82 50.12
N LEU A 13 11.15 13.98 50.26
CA LEU A 13 11.72 13.25 49.13
C LEU A 13 10.76 12.19 48.57
N ILE A 14 9.97 11.57 49.42
CA ILE A 14 8.92 10.60 49.00
C ILE A 14 7.76 11.30 48.28
N SER A 15 7.34 12.48 48.79
CA SER A 15 6.28 13.27 48.10
C SER A 15 6.72 13.87 46.77
N PHE A 16 8.01 14.21 46.59
CA PHE A 16 8.54 14.63 45.27
C PHE A 16 8.54 13.49 44.24
N ASN A 17 8.83 12.27 44.63
CA ASN A 17 8.76 11.09 43.73
C ASN A 17 7.32 10.71 43.36
N LEU A 18 6.37 10.90 44.24
CA LEU A 18 4.94 10.66 43.99
C LEU A 18 4.32 11.74 43.07
N ALA A 19 4.80 12.98 43.12
CA ALA A 19 4.31 14.06 42.27
C ALA A 19 4.82 13.94 40.81
N GLN A 20 5.99 13.34 40.58
CA GLN A 20 6.46 13.03 39.22
C GLN A 20 5.74 11.85 38.56
N ALA A 21 5.13 10.96 39.35
CA ALA A 21 4.36 9.81 38.85
C ALA A 21 2.94 10.18 38.37
N GLN A 22 2.50 11.42 38.51
CA GLN A 22 1.14 11.89 38.19
C GLN A 22 1.04 12.89 37.05
N GLN A 23 2.08 13.06 36.21
CA GLN A 23 1.82 13.72 34.92
C GLN A 23 0.98 12.76 34.09
N PRO A 24 -0.26 13.15 33.69
CA PRO A 24 -1.05 12.33 32.80
C PRO A 24 -0.21 12.04 31.55
N ALA A 25 0.02 10.77 31.27
CA ALA A 25 0.77 10.37 30.10
C ALA A 25 0.12 11.05 28.89
N LYS A 26 0.92 11.88 28.18
CA LYS A 26 0.41 12.64 27.03
C LYS A 26 -0.14 11.65 26.03
N ILE A 27 -1.45 11.72 25.76
CA ILE A 27 -2.12 10.82 24.81
C ILE A 27 -1.38 10.90 23.48
N PRO A 28 -0.85 9.79 22.94
CA PRO A 28 -0.11 9.80 21.69
C PRO A 28 -1.01 10.22 20.53
N ARG A 29 -0.45 10.99 19.60
CA ARG A 29 -1.13 11.50 18.41
C ARG A 29 -0.64 10.77 17.17
N ILE A 30 -1.56 10.23 16.39
CA ILE A 30 -1.31 9.58 15.12
C ILE A 30 -1.79 10.50 14.01
N GLY A 31 -0.92 10.92 13.10
CA GLY A 31 -1.31 11.63 11.89
C GLY A 31 -1.69 10.61 10.81
N TYR A 32 -2.93 10.60 10.34
CA TYR A 32 -3.36 9.76 9.21
C TYR A 32 -3.47 10.60 7.94
N LEU A 33 -2.66 10.24 6.94
CA LEU A 33 -2.52 10.99 5.69
C LEU A 33 -3.01 10.15 4.51
N HIS A 34 -4.07 10.62 3.83
CA HIS A 34 -4.71 9.88 2.73
C HIS A 34 -5.11 10.77 1.55
N SER A 35 -5.46 10.15 0.42
CA SER A 35 -6.09 10.83 -0.73
C SER A 35 -7.61 10.84 -0.59
N GLY A 36 -8.27 11.93 -1.04
CA GLY A 36 -9.73 12.03 -1.09
C GLY A 36 -10.27 13.30 -0.46
N GLN A 37 -11.56 13.28 -0.12
CA GLN A 37 -12.23 14.40 0.53
C GLN A 37 -12.26 14.18 2.05
N ALA A 38 -12.05 15.26 2.81
CA ALA A 38 -12.02 15.21 4.27
C ALA A 38 -13.36 14.82 4.92
N ALA A 39 -14.47 14.99 4.19
CA ALA A 39 -15.82 14.83 4.72
C ALA A 39 -16.27 13.36 4.93
N THR A 40 -15.61 12.38 4.31
CA THR A 40 -16.00 10.98 4.43
C THR A 40 -14.76 10.14 4.78
N PRO A 41 -14.71 9.55 6.00
CA PRO A 41 -13.64 8.66 6.35
C PRO A 41 -13.58 7.46 5.38
N PRO A 42 -12.45 7.20 4.72
CA PRO A 42 -12.32 6.08 3.81
C PRO A 42 -12.43 4.73 4.56
N SER A 43 -12.80 3.67 3.84
CA SER A 43 -12.83 2.30 4.40
C SER A 43 -11.49 1.88 4.99
N SER A 44 -10.40 2.34 4.41
CA SER A 44 -9.03 2.15 4.88
C SER A 44 -8.79 2.69 6.30
N LEU A 45 -9.41 3.83 6.62
CA LEU A 45 -9.35 4.39 7.96
C LEU A 45 -10.12 3.55 8.97
N LYS A 46 -11.31 3.05 8.57
CA LYS A 46 -12.08 2.13 9.44
C LYS A 46 -11.28 0.86 9.75
N ALA A 47 -10.55 0.33 8.77
CA ALA A 47 -9.69 -0.84 8.96
C ALA A 47 -8.53 -0.54 9.95
N LEU A 48 -7.88 0.60 9.84
CA LEU A 48 -6.86 1.04 10.80
C LEU A 48 -7.46 1.20 12.22
N HIS A 49 -8.63 1.85 12.31
CA HIS A 49 -9.36 2.00 13.58
C HIS A 49 -9.68 0.65 14.22
N GLN A 50 -10.20 -0.30 13.44
CA GLN A 50 -10.51 -1.63 13.93
C GLN A 50 -9.25 -2.30 14.48
N GLY A 51 -8.14 -2.27 13.71
CA GLY A 51 -6.88 -2.83 14.18
C GLY A 51 -6.35 -2.18 15.46
N LEU A 52 -6.52 -0.86 15.64
CA LEU A 52 -6.16 -0.17 16.87
C LEU A 52 -7.10 -0.55 18.03
N CYS A 53 -8.40 -0.65 17.78
CA CYS A 53 -9.38 -1.10 18.80
C CYS A 53 -9.07 -2.52 19.28
N ASP A 54 -8.75 -3.44 18.38
CA ASP A 54 -8.41 -4.84 18.71
C ASP A 54 -7.14 -4.92 19.58
N LEU A 55 -6.25 -3.92 19.48
CA LEU A 55 -5.06 -3.75 20.31
C LEU A 55 -5.32 -2.97 21.61
N GLY A 56 -6.58 -2.60 21.88
CA GLY A 56 -6.99 -1.90 23.10
C GLY A 56 -6.87 -0.37 23.06
N TYR A 57 -6.56 0.22 21.89
CA TYR A 57 -6.54 1.67 21.73
C TYR A 57 -7.94 2.22 21.53
N ILE A 58 -8.28 3.28 22.26
CA ILE A 58 -9.57 3.99 22.17
C ILE A 58 -9.29 5.43 21.79
N GLU A 59 -9.81 5.86 20.62
CA GLU A 59 -9.66 7.24 20.18
C GLU A 59 -10.28 8.23 21.18
N GLY A 60 -9.56 9.32 21.46
CA GLY A 60 -9.91 10.31 22.46
C GLY A 60 -9.59 9.93 23.91
N LYS A 61 -9.19 8.67 24.18
CA LYS A 61 -8.82 8.20 25.54
C LYS A 61 -7.36 7.77 25.63
N SER A 62 -6.92 6.83 24.81
CA SER A 62 -5.56 6.29 24.81
C SER A 62 -4.76 6.65 23.55
N VAL A 63 -5.41 7.18 22.52
CA VAL A 63 -4.81 7.66 21.27
C VAL A 63 -5.67 8.78 20.70
N THR A 64 -5.06 9.72 19.96
CA THR A 64 -5.77 10.71 19.15
C THR A 64 -5.34 10.56 17.70
N ILE A 65 -6.28 10.61 16.76
CA ILE A 65 -5.99 10.52 15.32
C ILE A 65 -6.27 11.87 14.64
N GLU A 66 -5.25 12.45 14.04
CA GLU A 66 -5.30 13.68 13.28
C GLU A 66 -5.39 13.35 11.78
N TYR A 67 -6.53 13.64 11.16
CA TYR A 67 -6.79 13.31 9.75
C TYR A 67 -6.39 14.42 8.81
N ARG A 68 -5.72 14.06 7.71
CA ARG A 68 -5.48 14.97 6.58
C ARG A 68 -5.76 14.25 5.27
N ALA A 69 -6.61 14.86 4.45
CA ALA A 69 -6.99 14.36 3.13
C ALA A 69 -6.42 15.26 2.04
N ALA A 70 -5.63 14.70 1.14
CA ALA A 70 -5.09 15.40 -0.02
C ALA A 70 -6.07 15.28 -1.19
N LYS A 71 -6.44 16.38 -1.79
CA LYS A 71 -7.22 16.41 -3.05
C LYS A 71 -6.31 16.18 -4.25
N LEU A 72 -5.11 16.72 -4.19
CA LEU A 72 -4.05 16.58 -5.18
C LEU A 72 -2.76 16.14 -4.50
N ASP A 73 -1.88 15.45 -5.23
CA ASP A 73 -0.60 15.01 -4.69
C ASP A 73 0.29 16.18 -4.23
N SER A 74 0.11 17.36 -4.83
CA SER A 74 0.78 18.60 -4.42
C SER A 74 0.39 19.11 -3.03
N ASP A 75 -0.71 18.63 -2.46
CA ASP A 75 -1.16 19.01 -1.11
C ASP A 75 -0.34 18.35 0.00
N TYR A 76 0.21 17.16 -0.25
CA TYR A 76 0.84 16.35 0.79
C TYR A 76 1.96 17.08 1.58
N PRO A 77 2.88 17.83 0.97
CA PRO A 77 3.92 18.51 1.75
C PRO A 77 3.36 19.46 2.80
N ARG A 78 2.34 20.24 2.47
CA ARG A 78 1.64 21.15 3.40
C ARG A 78 0.94 20.37 4.50
N LEU A 79 0.19 19.31 4.14
CA LEU A 79 -0.57 18.51 5.10
C LEU A 79 0.34 17.76 6.09
N VAL A 80 1.50 17.29 5.63
CA VAL A 80 2.51 16.69 6.52
C VAL A 80 3.07 17.74 7.47
N ALA A 81 3.38 18.95 7.00
CA ALA A 81 3.87 20.03 7.85
C ALA A 81 2.85 20.41 8.94
N GLU A 82 1.54 20.43 8.61
CA GLU A 82 0.47 20.62 9.57
C GLU A 82 0.45 19.50 10.65
N LEU A 83 0.53 18.23 10.25
CA LEU A 83 0.58 17.11 11.19
C LEU A 83 1.79 17.21 12.13
N ILE A 84 2.97 17.52 11.59
CA ILE A 84 4.18 17.74 12.39
C ILE A 84 3.98 18.91 13.37
N GLY A 85 3.41 20.02 12.91
CA GLY A 85 3.09 21.20 13.74
C GLY A 85 2.10 20.89 14.87
N HIS A 86 1.20 19.93 14.67
CA HIS A 86 0.29 19.42 15.70
C HIS A 86 0.95 18.44 16.69
N GLY A 87 2.25 18.14 16.49
CA GLY A 87 3.03 17.31 17.39
C GLY A 87 2.63 15.83 17.35
N VAL A 88 2.38 15.29 16.15
CA VAL A 88 2.10 13.86 15.99
C VAL A 88 3.32 13.02 16.37
N ASN A 89 3.09 11.88 17.00
CA ASN A 89 4.12 10.93 17.40
C ASN A 89 4.45 9.95 16.26
N ILE A 90 3.49 9.69 15.37
CA ILE A 90 3.59 8.75 14.25
C ILE A 90 2.79 9.35 13.09
N VAL A 91 3.28 9.18 11.85
CA VAL A 91 2.51 9.44 10.63
C VAL A 91 2.16 8.11 10.00
N VAL A 92 0.87 7.84 9.76
CA VAL A 92 0.39 6.72 8.95
C VAL A 92 0.09 7.22 7.55
N ALA A 93 0.80 6.70 6.56
CA ALA A 93 0.67 7.06 5.16
C ALA A 93 -0.09 5.98 4.38
N SER A 94 -1.24 6.33 3.81
CA SER A 94 -2.14 5.36 3.14
C SER A 94 -1.86 5.17 1.64
N ASN A 95 -0.85 5.83 1.10
CA ASN A 95 -0.45 5.72 -0.30
C ASN A 95 0.99 6.22 -0.51
N ALA A 96 1.52 5.99 -1.72
CA ALA A 96 2.89 6.33 -2.06
C ALA A 96 3.19 7.84 -2.00
N PRO A 97 2.38 8.75 -2.58
CA PRO A 97 2.63 10.20 -2.48
C PRO A 97 2.67 10.70 -1.03
N ALA A 98 1.75 10.22 -0.18
CA ALA A 98 1.74 10.53 1.25
C ALA A 98 3.03 10.08 1.95
N ALA A 99 3.47 8.84 1.70
CA ALA A 99 4.67 8.27 2.28
C ALA A 99 5.94 9.02 1.84
N VAL A 100 6.04 9.35 0.55
CA VAL A 100 7.16 10.13 0.00
C VAL A 100 7.21 11.53 0.61
N ALA A 101 6.06 12.22 0.70
CA ALA A 101 6.00 13.55 1.31
C ALA A 101 6.40 13.50 2.80
N ALA A 102 5.88 12.53 3.56
CA ALA A 102 6.24 12.35 4.97
C ALA A 102 7.74 12.05 5.15
N SER A 103 8.31 11.16 4.35
CA SER A 103 9.73 10.80 4.45
C SER A 103 10.68 11.95 4.11
N ARG A 104 10.24 12.89 3.26
CA ARG A 104 11.00 14.12 2.95
C ARG A 104 10.92 15.15 4.07
N ALA A 105 9.76 15.22 4.74
CA ALA A 105 9.51 16.22 5.78
C ALA A 105 10.15 15.88 7.13
N THR A 106 10.35 14.59 7.45
CA THR A 106 10.93 14.16 8.72
C THR A 106 11.80 12.91 8.59
N ARG A 107 12.86 12.86 9.41
CA ARG A 107 13.72 11.69 9.60
C ARG A 107 13.62 11.10 11.00
N THR A 108 12.88 11.75 11.89
CA THR A 108 12.78 11.39 13.30
C THR A 108 11.40 10.88 13.70
N ILE A 109 10.32 11.47 13.15
CA ILE A 109 8.97 10.97 13.41
C ILE A 109 8.78 9.66 12.63
N PRO A 110 8.40 8.57 13.30
CA PRO A 110 8.09 7.30 12.65
C PRO A 110 7.01 7.45 11.58
N ILE A 111 7.20 6.78 10.45
CA ILE A 111 6.24 6.72 9.36
C ILE A 111 5.81 5.26 9.18
N VAL A 112 4.54 4.99 9.37
CA VAL A 112 3.93 3.68 9.16
C VAL A 112 3.23 3.67 7.80
N LEU A 113 3.70 2.82 6.91
CA LEU A 113 3.05 2.56 5.63
C LEU A 113 1.80 1.72 5.88
N ALA A 114 0.68 2.13 5.31
CA ALA A 114 -0.54 1.34 5.31
C ALA A 114 -0.85 0.96 3.85
N ALA A 115 -0.46 -0.26 3.47
CA ALA A 115 -0.68 -0.81 2.14
C ALA A 115 -0.03 0.01 1.00
N VAL A 116 1.21 0.46 1.18
CA VAL A 116 1.96 1.21 0.15
C VAL A 116 2.65 0.25 -0.83
N ASN A 117 2.50 0.51 -2.14
CA ASN A 117 3.19 -0.24 -3.17
C ASN A 117 4.69 0.10 -3.20
N ASP A 118 5.51 -0.93 -3.33
CA ASP A 118 6.94 -0.91 -3.61
C ASP A 118 7.75 0.18 -2.84
N PRO A 119 7.83 0.09 -1.51
CA PRO A 119 8.54 1.09 -0.72
C PRO A 119 10.06 1.14 -0.99
N VAL A 120 10.65 0.04 -1.50
CA VAL A 120 12.07 0.00 -1.90
C VAL A 120 12.28 0.76 -3.20
N GLY A 121 11.46 0.52 -4.22
CA GLY A 121 11.53 1.25 -5.49
C GLY A 121 11.20 2.75 -5.36
N LEU A 122 10.45 3.13 -4.33
CA LEU A 122 10.22 4.55 -3.97
C LEU A 122 11.41 5.19 -3.22
N GLY A 123 12.43 4.41 -2.85
CA GLY A 123 13.57 4.90 -2.05
C GLY A 123 13.21 5.27 -0.61
N LEU A 124 12.10 4.76 -0.09
CA LEU A 124 11.68 5.01 1.31
C LEU A 124 12.49 4.19 2.30
N VAL A 125 12.88 2.99 1.91
CA VAL A 125 13.62 2.01 2.73
C VAL A 125 14.69 1.30 1.90
N LYS A 126 15.69 0.72 2.59
CA LYS A 126 16.77 -0.02 1.94
C LYS A 126 16.33 -1.40 1.48
N SER A 127 15.55 -2.08 2.30
CA SER A 127 14.93 -3.39 2.01
C SER A 127 13.67 -3.56 2.84
N LEU A 128 12.85 -4.56 2.53
CA LEU A 128 11.65 -4.88 3.32
C LEU A 128 12.03 -5.49 4.67
N ASP A 129 13.05 -6.36 4.73
CA ASP A 129 13.47 -7.03 5.96
C ASP A 129 14.15 -6.10 6.95
N ARG A 130 14.93 -5.14 6.46
CA ARG A 130 15.64 -4.13 7.27
C ARG A 130 15.48 -2.76 6.64
N PRO A 131 14.42 -2.03 7.00
CA PRO A 131 14.11 -0.73 6.41
C PRO A 131 15.26 0.27 6.54
N GLY A 132 15.94 0.33 7.69
CA GLY A 132 17.11 1.19 7.94
C GLY A 132 16.81 2.69 7.90
N THR A 133 15.54 3.08 8.03
CA THR A 133 15.03 4.46 8.05
C THR A 133 13.94 4.59 9.13
N ASN A 134 13.35 5.78 9.28
CA ASN A 134 12.18 5.96 10.15
C ASN A 134 10.85 5.46 9.53
N VAL A 135 10.92 4.70 8.43
CA VAL A 135 9.76 4.17 7.69
C VAL A 135 9.65 2.65 7.90
N THR A 136 8.46 2.18 8.22
CA THR A 136 8.11 0.75 8.33
C THR A 136 6.61 0.57 8.04
N GLY A 137 6.04 -0.62 8.20
CA GLY A 137 4.60 -0.87 8.06
C GLY A 137 4.26 -2.03 7.15
N THR A 138 3.19 -1.89 6.37
CA THR A 138 2.68 -2.91 5.45
C THR A 138 2.84 -2.48 3.99
N THR A 139 2.97 -3.46 3.10
CA THR A 139 3.14 -3.20 1.66
C THR A 139 2.20 -4.07 0.81
N MET A 140 1.78 -3.50 -0.33
CA MET A 140 1.10 -4.21 -1.42
C MET A 140 2.09 -4.84 -2.41
N TYR A 141 3.40 -4.79 -2.14
CA TYR A 141 4.41 -5.37 -3.01
C TYR A 141 4.42 -6.90 -2.88
N ALA A 142 3.78 -7.58 -3.83
CA ALA A 142 3.61 -9.03 -3.85
C ALA A 142 3.96 -9.63 -5.22
N PRO A 143 5.23 -9.60 -5.65
CA PRO A 143 5.66 -10.11 -6.95
C PRO A 143 5.43 -11.61 -7.10
N HIS A 144 5.35 -12.39 -6.00
CA HIS A 144 5.04 -13.82 -6.03
C HIS A 144 3.67 -14.13 -6.62
N LEU A 145 2.72 -13.16 -6.64
CA LEU A 145 1.41 -13.33 -7.28
C LEU A 145 1.46 -13.22 -8.82
N ILE A 146 2.60 -12.87 -9.40
CA ILE A 146 2.74 -12.76 -10.88
C ILE A 146 2.36 -14.07 -11.55
N GLY A 147 2.87 -15.20 -11.07
CA GLY A 147 2.56 -16.52 -11.65
C GLY A 147 1.07 -16.84 -11.61
N GLU A 148 0.38 -16.48 -10.55
CA GLU A 148 -1.07 -16.68 -10.43
C GLU A 148 -1.85 -15.86 -11.46
N ARG A 149 -1.46 -14.58 -11.66
CA ARG A 149 -2.07 -13.73 -12.71
C ARG A 149 -1.84 -14.30 -14.11
N VAL A 150 -0.63 -14.79 -14.39
CA VAL A 150 -0.30 -15.39 -15.70
C VAL A 150 -1.09 -16.65 -15.96
N ARG A 151 -1.24 -17.55 -14.96
CA ARG A 151 -2.07 -18.76 -15.04
C ARG A 151 -3.54 -18.40 -15.27
N LEU A 152 -4.06 -17.40 -14.55
CA LEU A 152 -5.44 -16.93 -14.74
C LEU A 152 -5.66 -16.42 -16.17
N LEU A 153 -4.72 -15.62 -16.72
CA LEU A 153 -4.84 -15.17 -18.11
C LEU A 153 -4.88 -16.35 -19.07
N LYS A 154 -4.01 -17.36 -18.89
CA LYS A 154 -3.99 -18.54 -19.77
C LYS A 154 -5.28 -19.33 -19.69
N SER A 155 -5.93 -19.40 -18.53
CA SER A 155 -7.25 -20.04 -18.39
C SER A 155 -8.39 -19.23 -19.03
N LEU A 156 -8.31 -17.89 -18.99
CA LEU A 156 -9.27 -16.99 -19.65
C LEU A 156 -9.14 -17.00 -21.18
N VAL A 157 -7.91 -17.12 -21.68
CA VAL A 157 -7.58 -17.10 -23.10
C VAL A 157 -6.69 -18.31 -23.41
N PRO A 158 -7.26 -19.53 -23.50
CA PRO A 158 -6.46 -20.75 -23.69
C PRO A 158 -5.57 -20.74 -24.93
N GLY A 159 -6.00 -20.05 -26.01
CA GLY A 159 -5.24 -19.85 -27.24
C GLY A 159 -4.14 -18.80 -27.18
N ALA A 160 -3.96 -18.12 -26.04
CA ALA A 160 -2.93 -17.09 -25.92
C ALA A 160 -1.52 -17.69 -26.13
N SER A 161 -0.79 -17.10 -27.07
CA SER A 161 0.61 -17.44 -27.41
C SER A 161 1.59 -16.31 -27.15
N LYS A 162 1.10 -15.07 -27.00
CA LYS A 162 1.91 -13.89 -26.69
C LYS A 162 1.26 -13.08 -25.58
N VAL A 163 2.03 -12.72 -24.56
CA VAL A 163 1.58 -11.88 -23.45
C VAL A 163 2.61 -10.78 -23.18
N ALA A 164 2.15 -9.61 -22.76
CA ALA A 164 3.05 -8.49 -22.54
C ALA A 164 2.94 -7.95 -21.11
N MET A 165 4.06 -7.44 -20.59
CA MET A 165 4.15 -6.67 -19.36
C MET A 165 4.60 -5.25 -19.66
N LEU A 166 3.83 -4.28 -19.15
CA LEU A 166 4.23 -2.88 -19.10
C LEU A 166 5.11 -2.67 -17.88
N VAL A 167 6.28 -2.10 -18.09
CA VAL A 167 7.34 -1.97 -17.09
C VAL A 167 7.70 -0.50 -16.92
N ASN A 168 7.85 -0.05 -15.68
CA ASN A 168 8.45 1.26 -15.41
C ASN A 168 9.98 1.11 -15.37
N GLY A 169 10.66 1.53 -16.43
CA GLY A 169 12.13 1.45 -16.52
C GLY A 169 12.90 2.35 -15.56
N ASN A 170 12.21 3.25 -14.83
CA ASN A 170 12.83 4.06 -13.78
C ASN A 170 12.90 3.35 -12.43
N ASN A 171 12.22 2.21 -12.27
CA ASN A 171 12.20 1.45 -11.03
C ASN A 171 13.13 0.23 -11.12
N ALA A 172 14.22 0.25 -10.33
CA ALA A 172 15.24 -0.79 -10.31
C ALA A 172 14.73 -2.19 -9.92
N ASN A 173 13.55 -2.31 -9.27
CA ASN A 173 12.96 -3.60 -8.92
C ASN A 173 12.20 -4.27 -10.07
N ASN A 174 11.86 -3.53 -11.10
CA ASN A 174 11.01 -4.03 -12.18
C ASN A 174 11.66 -5.11 -13.07
N PRO A 175 12.97 -5.13 -13.33
CA PRO A 175 13.60 -6.24 -14.05
C PRO A 175 13.36 -7.60 -13.39
N ALA A 176 13.41 -7.68 -12.05
CA ALA A 176 13.12 -8.92 -11.34
C ALA A 176 11.68 -9.39 -11.52
N GLN A 177 10.72 -8.48 -11.56
CA GLN A 177 9.31 -8.81 -11.83
C GLN A 177 9.14 -9.34 -13.25
N PHE A 178 9.82 -8.74 -14.24
CA PHE A 178 9.76 -9.23 -15.62
C PHE A 178 10.39 -10.62 -15.77
N VAL A 179 11.46 -10.92 -15.03
CA VAL A 179 12.06 -12.28 -15.00
C VAL A 179 11.05 -13.31 -14.50
N LEU A 180 10.36 -13.03 -13.39
CA LEU A 180 9.30 -13.91 -12.86
C LEU A 180 8.15 -14.10 -13.85
N PHE A 181 7.65 -13.00 -14.41
CA PHE A 181 6.61 -13.02 -15.45
C PHE A 181 7.02 -13.87 -16.66
N SER A 182 8.25 -13.66 -17.16
CA SER A 182 8.77 -14.37 -18.33
C SER A 182 8.90 -15.87 -18.10
N SER A 183 9.34 -16.27 -16.90
CA SER A 183 9.45 -17.67 -16.51
C SER A 183 8.07 -18.35 -16.53
N GLU A 184 7.07 -17.75 -15.89
CA GLU A 184 5.72 -18.28 -15.82
C GLU A 184 5.04 -18.32 -17.19
N ALA A 185 5.19 -17.26 -18.00
CA ALA A 185 4.62 -17.22 -19.35
C ALA A 185 5.18 -18.32 -20.24
N ARG A 186 6.52 -18.53 -20.25
CA ARG A 186 7.16 -19.59 -21.02
C ARG A 186 6.76 -20.99 -20.55
N ALA A 187 6.63 -21.21 -19.25
CA ALA A 187 6.18 -22.48 -18.69
C ALA A 187 4.76 -22.87 -19.17
N LEU A 188 3.95 -21.87 -19.53
CA LEU A 188 2.59 -22.05 -20.08
C LEU A 188 2.54 -21.96 -21.62
N GLY A 189 3.69 -22.02 -22.30
CA GLY A 189 3.79 -21.99 -23.76
C GLY A 189 3.50 -20.62 -24.39
N MET A 190 3.65 -19.53 -23.63
CA MET A 190 3.44 -18.17 -24.12
C MET A 190 4.77 -17.43 -24.27
N GLN A 191 4.88 -16.59 -25.31
CA GLN A 191 6.00 -15.68 -25.51
C GLN A 191 5.80 -14.42 -24.65
N PRO A 192 6.69 -14.13 -23.68
CA PRO A 192 6.66 -12.90 -22.92
C PRO A 192 7.26 -11.74 -23.74
N LEU A 193 6.59 -10.59 -23.70
CA LEU A 193 7.02 -9.35 -24.31
C LEU A 193 7.13 -8.26 -23.23
N GLN A 194 8.09 -7.35 -23.35
CA GLN A 194 8.27 -6.22 -22.44
C GLN A 194 8.11 -4.91 -23.19
N PHE A 195 7.38 -3.98 -22.60
CA PHE A 195 7.24 -2.62 -23.09
C PHE A 195 7.44 -1.64 -21.94
N ASP A 196 8.31 -0.65 -22.17
CA ASP A 196 8.70 0.32 -21.15
C ASP A 196 7.82 1.57 -21.22
N ALA A 197 7.40 2.05 -20.03
CA ALA A 197 6.73 3.34 -19.85
C ALA A 197 7.30 3.99 -18.58
N ARG A 198 7.95 5.14 -18.73
CA ARG A 198 8.68 5.84 -17.66
C ARG A 198 7.97 7.08 -17.18
N THR A 199 7.12 7.65 -18.03
CA THR A 199 6.36 8.88 -17.80
C THR A 199 4.90 8.68 -18.23
N PRO A 200 3.95 9.49 -17.75
CA PRO A 200 2.56 9.37 -18.19
C PRO A 200 2.35 9.38 -19.72
N PRO A 201 3.04 10.21 -20.52
CA PRO A 201 2.93 10.17 -21.98
C PRO A 201 3.41 8.87 -22.63
N ASP A 202 4.23 8.05 -21.95
CA ASP A 202 4.76 6.81 -22.52
C ASP A 202 3.74 5.65 -22.43
N VAL A 203 2.74 5.74 -21.55
CA VAL A 203 1.83 4.62 -21.25
C VAL A 203 1.02 4.20 -22.45
N GLU A 204 0.40 5.14 -23.15
CA GLU A 204 -0.42 4.85 -24.33
C GLU A 204 0.39 4.31 -25.52
N PRO A 205 1.57 4.89 -25.88
CA PRO A 205 2.47 4.30 -26.86
C PRO A 205 2.97 2.90 -26.50
N ALA A 206 3.33 2.64 -25.23
CA ALA A 206 3.79 1.33 -24.81
C ALA A 206 2.66 0.28 -24.93
N PHE A 207 1.44 0.65 -24.57
CA PHE A 207 0.25 -0.18 -24.73
C PHE A 207 -0.01 -0.48 -26.23
N ALA A 208 0.07 0.53 -27.10
CA ALA A 208 -0.12 0.37 -28.53
C ALA A 208 0.91 -0.60 -29.13
N LYS A 209 2.19 -0.44 -28.79
CA LYS A 209 3.28 -1.35 -29.24
C LYS A 209 3.04 -2.80 -28.78
N ALA A 210 2.57 -3.01 -27.53
CA ALA A 210 2.25 -4.33 -27.05
C ALA A 210 1.15 -4.99 -27.91
N ARG A 211 0.14 -4.23 -28.28
CA ARG A 211 -0.94 -4.69 -29.16
C ARG A 211 -0.45 -4.98 -30.59
N GLU A 212 0.33 -4.10 -31.17
CA GLU A 212 0.93 -4.27 -32.49
C GLU A 212 1.84 -5.51 -32.57
N ALA A 213 2.55 -5.83 -31.49
CA ALA A 213 3.33 -7.05 -31.36
C ALA A 213 2.47 -8.33 -31.23
N GLY A 214 1.14 -8.18 -31.15
CA GLY A 214 0.20 -9.28 -31.06
C GLY A 214 0.00 -9.85 -29.65
N ALA A 215 0.21 -9.04 -28.61
CA ALA A 215 -0.09 -9.47 -27.26
C ALA A 215 -1.60 -9.74 -27.08
N GLN A 216 -1.93 -10.91 -26.54
CA GLN A 216 -3.30 -11.38 -26.31
C GLN A 216 -3.74 -11.23 -24.85
N GLY A 217 -2.83 -10.74 -24.00
CA GLY A 217 -3.07 -10.38 -22.62
C GLY A 217 -1.99 -9.46 -22.13
N LEU A 218 -2.36 -8.59 -21.18
CA LEU A 218 -1.49 -7.57 -20.64
C LEU A 218 -1.38 -7.66 -19.13
N PHE A 219 -0.24 -7.25 -18.64
CA PHE A 219 0.11 -7.10 -17.23
C PHE A 219 0.86 -5.77 -17.03
N GLN A 220 0.95 -5.34 -15.79
CA GLN A 220 1.88 -4.27 -15.40
C GLN A 220 2.71 -4.74 -14.20
N THR A 221 3.85 -4.09 -14.00
CA THR A 221 4.64 -4.27 -12.79
C THR A 221 3.90 -3.75 -11.55
N VAL A 222 4.16 -4.35 -10.39
CA VAL A 222 3.74 -3.81 -9.09
C VAL A 222 4.61 -2.59 -8.81
N ASP A 223 4.08 -1.41 -9.10
CA ASP A 223 4.83 -0.16 -9.16
C ASP A 223 3.92 1.03 -8.86
N SER A 224 4.41 2.01 -8.10
CA SER A 224 3.62 3.18 -7.72
C SER A 224 3.29 4.10 -8.90
N PHE A 225 4.20 4.20 -9.89
CA PHE A 225 3.91 4.94 -11.12
C PHE A 225 2.79 4.26 -11.91
N MET A 226 2.88 2.93 -12.14
CA MET A 226 1.82 2.18 -12.82
C MET A 226 0.48 2.31 -12.09
N ASN A 227 0.49 2.28 -10.76
CA ASN A 227 -0.73 2.51 -9.97
C ASN A 227 -1.30 3.92 -10.17
N SER A 228 -0.47 4.94 -10.30
CA SER A 228 -0.94 6.30 -10.63
C SER A 228 -1.62 6.39 -12.00
N GLN A 229 -1.27 5.51 -12.94
CA GLN A 229 -1.83 5.41 -14.29
C GLN A 229 -3.01 4.43 -14.42
N ARG A 230 -3.55 3.92 -13.31
CA ARG A 230 -4.58 2.86 -13.29
C ARG A 230 -5.81 3.16 -14.16
N ALA A 231 -6.32 4.39 -14.12
CA ALA A 231 -7.47 4.78 -14.92
C ALA A 231 -7.17 4.77 -16.43
N VAL A 232 -5.96 5.19 -16.82
CA VAL A 232 -5.50 5.16 -18.22
C VAL A 232 -5.36 3.72 -18.69
N LEU A 233 -4.70 2.86 -17.90
CA LEU A 233 -4.51 1.43 -18.22
C LEU A 233 -5.83 0.69 -18.32
N ALA A 234 -6.76 0.91 -17.39
CA ALA A 234 -8.10 0.31 -17.42
C ALA A 234 -8.89 0.74 -18.66
N ARG A 235 -8.85 2.05 -19.00
CA ARG A 235 -9.50 2.60 -20.19
C ARG A 235 -8.93 1.99 -21.48
N LEU A 236 -7.60 1.92 -21.62
CA LEU A 236 -6.94 1.35 -22.80
C LEU A 236 -7.26 -0.12 -22.97
N ALA A 237 -7.20 -0.92 -21.88
CA ALA A 237 -7.54 -2.33 -21.90
C ALA A 237 -8.99 -2.55 -22.39
N ALA A 238 -9.95 -1.77 -21.87
CA ALA A 238 -11.35 -1.83 -22.27
C ALA A 238 -11.58 -1.40 -23.73
N GLN A 239 -10.97 -0.29 -24.17
CA GLN A 239 -11.08 0.23 -25.53
C GLN A 239 -10.56 -0.77 -26.58
N HIS A 240 -9.47 -1.43 -26.28
CA HIS A 240 -8.83 -2.38 -27.20
C HIS A 240 -9.29 -3.83 -26.99
N ARG A 241 -10.20 -4.08 -26.04
CA ARG A 241 -10.72 -5.41 -25.69
C ARG A 241 -9.62 -6.44 -25.41
N ILE A 242 -8.54 -6.00 -24.79
CA ILE A 242 -7.43 -6.85 -24.37
C ILE A 242 -7.59 -7.17 -22.90
N PRO A 243 -7.65 -8.46 -22.52
CA PRO A 243 -7.69 -8.83 -21.11
C PRO A 243 -6.41 -8.38 -20.42
N MET A 244 -6.58 -7.56 -19.36
CA MET A 244 -5.50 -7.12 -18.52
C MET A 244 -5.80 -7.54 -17.08
N ILE A 245 -4.87 -8.28 -16.46
CA ILE A 245 -4.99 -8.71 -15.08
C ILE A 245 -4.11 -7.81 -14.23
N PHE A 246 -4.77 -7.07 -13.36
CA PHE A 246 -4.16 -6.03 -12.56
C PHE A 246 -3.62 -6.54 -11.23
N THR A 247 -2.88 -5.68 -10.53
CA THR A 247 -2.16 -6.01 -9.30
C THR A 247 -2.96 -5.73 -8.05
N ASP A 248 -4.00 -4.90 -8.12
CA ASP A 248 -4.85 -4.57 -6.98
C ASP A 248 -6.26 -4.10 -7.41
N ARG A 249 -7.16 -4.06 -6.42
CA ARG A 249 -8.56 -3.70 -6.55
C ARG A 249 -8.81 -2.33 -7.17
N GLU A 250 -7.95 -1.35 -6.90
CA GLU A 250 -8.16 0.04 -7.34
C GLU A 250 -8.17 0.17 -8.88
N TYR A 251 -7.47 -0.72 -9.58
CA TYR A 251 -7.55 -0.78 -11.04
C TYR A 251 -8.94 -1.22 -11.52
N VAL A 252 -9.55 -2.18 -10.83
CA VAL A 252 -10.89 -2.69 -11.17
C VAL A 252 -11.93 -1.61 -10.91
N LEU A 253 -11.86 -0.91 -9.79
CA LEU A 253 -12.71 0.25 -9.48
C LEU A 253 -12.54 1.40 -10.49
N SER A 254 -11.39 1.47 -11.15
CA SER A 254 -11.13 2.44 -12.23
C SER A 254 -11.61 1.96 -13.60
N GLY A 255 -12.38 0.85 -13.68
CA GLY A 255 -12.92 0.29 -14.91
C GLY A 255 -12.13 -0.88 -15.50
N GLY A 256 -11.14 -1.40 -14.78
CA GLY A 256 -10.35 -2.56 -15.18
C GLY A 256 -11.13 -3.86 -15.11
N LEU A 257 -10.62 -4.90 -15.80
CA LEU A 257 -11.25 -6.20 -15.93
C LEU A 257 -11.27 -6.99 -14.61
N MET A 258 -10.09 -7.24 -14.05
CA MET A 258 -9.91 -8.01 -12.83
C MET A 258 -8.53 -7.79 -12.22
N SER A 259 -8.40 -8.09 -10.95
CA SER A 259 -7.11 -8.04 -10.24
C SER A 259 -6.93 -9.24 -9.31
N ILE A 260 -5.69 -9.69 -9.19
CA ILE A 260 -5.24 -10.55 -8.10
C ILE A 260 -4.11 -9.82 -7.40
N GLY A 261 -4.33 -9.46 -6.16
CA GLY A 261 -3.40 -8.68 -5.37
C GLY A 261 -3.42 -9.00 -3.88
N PRO A 262 -2.53 -8.40 -3.11
CA PRO A 262 -2.53 -8.52 -1.66
C PRO A 262 -3.79 -7.91 -1.06
N GLY A 263 -4.26 -8.48 0.07
CA GLY A 263 -5.45 -8.02 0.78
C GLY A 263 -5.33 -6.57 1.23
N HIS A 264 -6.12 -5.69 0.63
CA HIS A 264 -6.06 -4.25 0.87
C HIS A 264 -6.45 -3.90 2.30
N GLN A 265 -7.58 -4.44 2.76
CA GLN A 265 -8.07 -4.20 4.12
C GLN A 265 -7.08 -4.71 5.18
N GLU A 266 -6.53 -5.93 5.00
CA GLU A 266 -5.53 -6.50 5.90
C GLU A 266 -4.29 -5.60 6.02
N GLY A 267 -3.89 -4.92 4.94
CA GLY A 267 -2.76 -3.99 4.97
C GLY A 267 -2.99 -2.81 5.93
N PHE A 268 -4.21 -2.27 5.97
CA PHE A 268 -4.56 -1.18 6.88
C PHE A 268 -4.75 -1.66 8.32
N GLU A 269 -5.40 -2.81 8.55
CA GLU A 269 -5.49 -3.45 9.87
C GLU A 269 -4.10 -3.76 10.42
N GLY A 270 -3.23 -4.33 9.58
CA GLY A 270 -1.86 -4.66 9.92
C GLY A 270 -1.01 -3.45 10.32
N ALA A 271 -1.24 -2.28 9.72
CA ALA A 271 -0.54 -1.05 10.07
C ALA A 271 -0.74 -0.66 11.54
N ALA A 272 -1.88 -1.00 12.14
CA ALA A 272 -2.14 -0.76 13.57
C ALA A 272 -1.13 -1.49 14.48
N SER A 273 -0.69 -2.69 14.10
CA SER A 273 0.32 -3.44 14.87
C SER A 273 1.68 -2.75 14.88
N TYR A 274 2.05 -2.06 13.80
CA TYR A 274 3.27 -1.25 13.74
C TYR A 274 3.14 0.00 14.59
N VAL A 275 1.99 0.66 14.57
CA VAL A 275 1.68 1.78 15.46
C VAL A 275 1.85 1.35 16.91
N ASP A 276 1.24 0.23 17.34
CA ASP A 276 1.37 -0.30 18.69
C ASP A 276 2.83 -0.57 19.08
N ARG A 277 3.57 -1.29 18.23
CA ARG A 277 4.98 -1.61 18.49
C ARG A 277 5.85 -0.35 18.64
N ILE A 278 5.62 0.66 17.81
CA ILE A 278 6.35 1.94 17.87
C ILE A 278 5.98 2.73 19.13
N LEU A 279 4.70 2.79 19.49
CA LEU A 279 4.25 3.44 20.73
C LEU A 279 4.82 2.77 21.98
N ARG A 280 5.13 1.46 21.89
CA ARG A 280 5.84 0.69 22.93
C ARG A 280 7.36 0.79 22.85
N GLY A 281 7.91 1.64 21.96
CA GLY A 281 9.33 1.94 21.87
C GLY A 281 10.14 1.12 20.85
N ALA A 282 9.48 0.37 19.96
CA ALA A 282 10.19 -0.34 18.90
C ALA A 282 10.78 0.66 17.88
N ASN A 283 12.00 0.35 17.39
CA ASN A 283 12.68 1.16 16.39
C ASN A 283 12.15 0.86 14.97
N PRO A 284 11.55 1.82 14.25
CA PRO A 284 11.05 1.59 12.89
C PRO A 284 12.09 1.03 11.92
N ALA A 285 13.36 1.43 12.08
CA ALA A 285 14.46 1.00 11.21
C ALA A 285 14.73 -0.52 11.24
N GLU A 286 14.29 -1.19 12.31
CA GLU A 286 14.49 -2.62 12.54
C GLU A 286 13.22 -3.45 12.35
N LEU A 287 12.08 -2.77 12.16
CA LEU A 287 10.80 -3.44 11.93
C LEU A 287 10.64 -3.77 10.46
N ALA A 288 10.72 -5.05 10.10
CA ALA A 288 10.50 -5.51 8.74
C ALA A 288 9.12 -5.06 8.22
N ILE A 289 9.08 -4.60 6.96
CA ILE A 289 7.84 -4.26 6.26
C ILE A 289 7.23 -5.56 5.75
N ALA A 290 6.00 -5.85 6.16
CA ALA A 290 5.34 -7.08 5.79
C ALA A 290 4.37 -6.89 4.61
N PRO A 291 4.40 -7.78 3.60
CA PRO A 291 3.29 -7.91 2.67
C PRO A 291 2.08 -8.49 3.42
N THR A 292 0.88 -8.17 2.95
CA THR A 292 -0.34 -8.82 3.43
C THR A 292 -0.35 -10.30 3.02
N LYS A 293 -1.02 -11.15 3.81
CA LYS A 293 -1.09 -12.60 3.57
C LYS A 293 -2.31 -12.99 2.76
N LYS A 294 -3.42 -12.27 2.96
CA LYS A 294 -4.65 -12.47 2.19
C LYS A 294 -4.44 -12.04 0.74
N VAL A 295 -5.15 -12.70 -0.14
CA VAL A 295 -5.17 -12.37 -1.57
C VAL A 295 -6.58 -11.92 -1.91
N ASP A 296 -6.69 -10.71 -2.45
CA ASP A 296 -7.93 -10.18 -3.00
C ASP A 296 -7.99 -10.53 -4.48
N PHE A 297 -9.06 -11.23 -4.86
CA PHE A 297 -9.40 -11.49 -6.26
C PHE A 297 -10.66 -10.71 -6.59
N THR A 298 -10.50 -9.57 -7.24
CA THR A 298 -11.58 -8.66 -7.63
C THR A 298 -11.87 -8.79 -9.11
N VAL A 299 -13.15 -8.85 -9.49
CA VAL A 299 -13.60 -9.01 -10.88
C VAL A 299 -14.75 -8.05 -11.18
N SER A 300 -14.69 -7.34 -12.32
CA SER A 300 -15.82 -6.57 -12.85
C SER A 300 -16.67 -7.41 -13.80
N ARG A 301 -17.95 -7.62 -13.43
CA ARG A 301 -18.93 -8.34 -14.28
C ARG A 301 -19.15 -7.60 -15.60
N SER A 302 -19.33 -6.29 -15.53
CA SER A 302 -19.57 -5.45 -16.70
C SER A 302 -18.38 -5.42 -17.65
N ALA A 303 -17.14 -5.39 -17.13
CA ALA A 303 -15.94 -5.44 -17.97
C ALA A 303 -15.75 -6.79 -18.66
N LEU A 304 -16.00 -7.91 -17.95
CA LEU A 304 -16.01 -9.26 -18.57
C LEU A 304 -16.99 -9.32 -19.74
N ALA A 305 -18.24 -8.88 -19.52
CA ALA A 305 -19.27 -8.90 -20.55
C ALA A 305 -18.89 -8.05 -21.78
N LYS A 306 -18.31 -6.85 -21.56
CA LYS A 306 -17.90 -5.94 -22.65
C LYS A 306 -16.85 -6.52 -23.59
N ILE A 307 -15.97 -7.38 -23.08
CA ILE A 307 -14.92 -8.01 -23.92
C ILE A 307 -15.27 -9.44 -24.35
N GLY A 308 -16.46 -9.94 -23.93
CA GLY A 308 -16.95 -11.26 -24.32
C GLY A 308 -16.21 -12.42 -23.68
N LEU A 309 -15.63 -12.23 -22.49
CA LEU A 309 -14.95 -13.27 -21.73
C LEU A 309 -15.86 -13.82 -20.63
N THR A 310 -15.68 -15.11 -20.35
CA THR A 310 -16.31 -15.78 -19.21
C THR A 310 -15.22 -16.29 -18.29
N LEU A 311 -15.36 -16.01 -17.00
CA LEU A 311 -14.43 -16.51 -16.00
C LEU A 311 -14.59 -18.03 -15.86
N PRO A 312 -13.51 -18.82 -15.94
CA PRO A 312 -13.56 -20.26 -15.71
C PRO A 312 -14.14 -20.60 -14.32
N ALA A 313 -14.83 -21.73 -14.21
CA ALA A 313 -15.55 -22.10 -12.98
C ALA A 313 -14.63 -22.20 -11.75
N ASP A 314 -13.42 -22.74 -11.91
CA ASP A 314 -12.40 -22.83 -10.88
C ASP A 314 -11.90 -21.46 -10.42
N ALA A 315 -11.79 -20.50 -11.33
CA ALA A 315 -11.44 -19.12 -11.00
C ALA A 315 -12.63 -18.37 -10.38
N SER A 316 -13.85 -18.59 -10.88
CA SER A 316 -15.07 -17.94 -10.38
C SER A 316 -15.33 -18.24 -8.90
N GLY A 317 -15.08 -19.45 -8.45
CA GLY A 317 -15.23 -19.84 -7.04
C GLY A 317 -14.22 -19.19 -6.09
N ARG A 318 -13.16 -18.59 -6.62
CA ARG A 318 -12.10 -17.93 -5.85
C ARG A 318 -12.28 -16.40 -5.75
N VAL A 319 -13.21 -15.84 -6.54
CA VAL A 319 -13.49 -14.39 -6.51
C VAL A 319 -14.12 -14.03 -5.17
N ASN A 320 -13.46 -13.16 -4.44
CA ASN A 320 -13.94 -12.67 -3.15
C ASN A 320 -14.49 -11.24 -3.20
N ASP A 321 -14.36 -10.56 -4.34
CA ASP A 321 -14.89 -9.20 -4.54
C ASP A 321 -15.40 -9.02 -5.98
N TRP A 322 -16.72 -8.88 -6.14
CA TRP A 322 -17.37 -8.61 -7.42
C TRP A 322 -17.76 -7.15 -7.54
N VAL A 323 -17.30 -6.51 -8.61
CA VAL A 323 -17.60 -5.10 -8.95
C VAL A 323 -18.44 -5.08 -10.23
N ASP A 324 -19.41 -4.17 -10.32
CA ASP A 324 -20.25 -3.95 -11.48
C ASP A 324 -19.76 -2.83 -12.40
#